data_527810b5cf2f9ce2193bd3c75acb2089
#
_entry.id   527810b5cf2f9ce2193bd3c75acb2089
#
_cell.length_a   1.000
_cell.length_b   1.000
_cell.length_c   1.000
_cell.angle_alpha   90.00
_cell.angle_beta   90.00
_cell.angle_gamma   90.00
#
_symmetry.space_group_name_H-M   'P 1'
#
loop_
_entity.id
_entity.type
_entity.pdbx_description
1 polymer ?
#
loop_
_entity_poly.entity_id
_entity_poly.type
_entity_poly.pdbx_seq_one_letter_code
_entity_poly.pdbx_strand_id
1 'polypeptide(L)'
;MKKFAKILAAAVLFGTAAGTAFQGAEMIGKNVLVSQNETVKDSASAKLATTTVTTNQSTSTSDVSSISEQVLPSIVAIDVTAQTTTNTPFGAQTSEGTGSASGIIIAQKDNKMYIATNNHVVEGATSVTIIFNDESKVSATVKGTDSSTDLAVVEVDMSKLSDSTKKNIKIATIGDSKKTKVGEQAIAIGNALGYGTSVTVGYISAKDREIDAEDSASVKLIQTDAAINPGNSGGALVNSKGEVIAINSSKFASEEVEGMGFAIPMATAEPILEELMNQKEVAANNQAYLGITGRDVTSEYEQAYGIPQGIYISEVSAGSPAEK
;
A
#
# COMPACT_ATOMS: atom_id res chain seq x y z
N MET A 1 -34.71 -9.98 44.12
CA MET A 1 -34.75 -8.65 44.74
C MET A 1 -33.64 -8.41 45.75
N LYS A 2 -33.34 -9.29 46.74
CA LYS A 2 -32.27 -9.04 47.75
C LYS A 2 -30.84 -8.94 47.23
N LYS A 3 -30.50 -9.57 46.09
CA LYS A 3 -29.15 -9.46 45.47
C LYS A 3 -28.94 -8.13 44.71
N PHE A 4 -29.97 -7.61 44.07
CA PHE A 4 -29.93 -6.30 43.36
C PHE A 4 -29.79 -5.13 44.34
N ALA A 5 -30.47 -5.17 45.45
CA ALA A 5 -30.37 -4.14 46.50
C ALA A 5 -28.96 -4.05 47.12
N LYS A 6 -28.27 -5.19 47.25
CA LYS A 6 -26.87 -5.21 47.76
C LYS A 6 -25.86 -4.62 46.73
N ILE A 7 -26.04 -4.84 45.42
CA ILE A 7 -25.21 -4.29 44.39
C ILE A 7 -25.42 -2.78 44.29
N LEU A 8 -26.66 -2.32 44.35
CA LEU A 8 -26.98 -0.89 44.35
C LEU A 8 -26.39 -0.14 45.55
N ALA A 9 -26.48 -0.74 46.73
CA ALA A 9 -25.89 -0.17 47.97
C ALA A 9 -24.35 -0.10 47.90
N ALA A 10 -23.69 -1.11 47.34
CA ALA A 10 -22.26 -1.10 47.14
C ALA A 10 -21.79 -0.03 46.11
N ALA A 11 -22.56 0.16 45.04
CA ALA A 11 -22.25 1.19 44.00
C ALA A 11 -22.40 2.61 44.57
N VAL A 12 -23.40 2.87 45.39
CA VAL A 12 -23.59 4.17 46.06
C VAL A 12 -22.49 4.45 47.08
N LEU A 13 -22.09 3.46 47.85
CA LEU A 13 -20.99 3.59 48.83
C LEU A 13 -19.65 3.82 48.15
N PHE A 14 -19.38 3.17 47.03
CA PHE A 14 -18.15 3.39 46.27
C PHE A 14 -18.12 4.76 45.57
N GLY A 15 -19.24 5.19 45.00
CA GLY A 15 -19.37 6.51 44.35
C GLY A 15 -19.20 7.67 45.35
N THR A 16 -19.75 7.56 46.55
CA THR A 16 -19.59 8.62 47.61
C THR A 16 -18.16 8.65 48.15
N ALA A 17 -17.51 7.48 48.37
CA ALA A 17 -16.13 7.42 48.84
C ALA A 17 -15.14 7.98 47.82
N ALA A 18 -15.34 7.67 46.55
CA ALA A 18 -14.49 8.23 45.44
C ALA A 18 -14.71 9.73 45.28
N GLY A 19 -15.95 10.22 45.33
CA GLY A 19 -16.27 11.65 45.20
C GLY A 19 -15.70 12.51 46.33
N THR A 20 -15.75 12.01 47.59
CA THR A 20 -15.19 12.74 48.73
C THR A 20 -13.64 12.75 48.72
N ALA A 21 -13.01 11.67 48.22
CA ALA A 21 -11.56 11.63 48.09
C ALA A 21 -11.06 12.65 47.00
N PHE A 22 -11.83 12.80 45.91
CA PHE A 22 -11.47 13.75 44.83
C PHE A 22 -11.64 15.21 45.31
N GLN A 23 -12.74 15.55 46.03
CA GLN A 23 -12.93 16.89 46.60
C GLN A 23 -11.92 17.22 47.72
N GLY A 24 -11.53 16.20 48.50
CA GLY A 24 -10.50 16.33 49.53
C GLY A 24 -9.12 16.65 48.92
N ALA A 25 -8.76 16.08 47.78
CA ALA A 25 -7.52 16.35 47.08
C ALA A 25 -7.47 17.77 46.48
N GLU A 26 -8.57 18.30 45.96
CA GLU A 26 -8.66 19.68 45.50
C GLU A 26 -8.54 20.69 46.63
N MET A 27 -9.14 20.38 47.80
CA MET A 27 -9.11 21.27 48.95
C MET A 27 -7.72 21.32 49.59
N ILE A 28 -6.99 20.22 49.63
CA ILE A 28 -5.60 20.15 50.09
C ILE A 28 -4.67 20.90 49.11
N GLY A 29 -4.90 20.72 47.78
CA GLY A 29 -4.13 21.42 46.74
C GLY A 29 -4.26 22.95 46.83
N LYS A 30 -5.48 23.46 47.07
CA LYS A 30 -5.72 24.91 47.22
C LYS A 30 -5.12 25.50 48.52
N ASN A 31 -5.15 24.78 49.60
CA ASN A 31 -4.60 25.25 50.87
C ASN A 31 -3.08 25.20 50.94
N VAL A 32 -2.44 24.28 50.23
CA VAL A 32 -0.98 24.20 50.13
C VAL A 32 -0.39 25.32 49.26
N LEU A 33 -1.17 25.79 48.26
CA LEU A 33 -0.71 26.89 47.39
C LEU A 33 -0.89 28.30 47.97
N VAL A 34 -1.67 28.46 49.06
CA VAL A 34 -1.94 29.78 49.65
C VAL A 34 -1.02 30.08 50.86
N SER A 35 -0.30 29.09 51.41
CA SER A 35 0.51 29.27 52.65
C SER A 35 2.01 29.45 52.42
N GLN A 36 2.46 29.81 51.21
CA GLN A 36 3.88 30.13 50.96
C GLN A 36 4.04 31.59 50.46
N ASN A 37 3.73 32.51 51.32
CA ASN A 37 4.17 33.90 51.16
C ASN A 37 5.13 34.24 52.29
N GLU A 38 6.26 33.54 52.35
CA GLU A 38 7.43 33.97 53.08
C GLU A 38 8.59 34.21 52.13
N THR A 39 9.12 35.41 52.20
CA THR A 39 10.25 35.94 51.48
C THR A 39 11.45 34.99 51.50
N VAL A 40 11.69 34.27 50.39
CA VAL A 40 12.96 33.62 50.12
C VAL A 40 13.71 34.49 49.11
N LYS A 41 14.83 35.05 49.60
CA LYS A 41 15.84 35.71 48.79
C LYS A 41 16.34 34.77 47.70
N ASP A 42 16.42 35.32 46.50
CA ASP A 42 17.24 34.94 45.37
C ASP A 42 17.80 33.49 45.38
N SER A 43 17.07 32.58 44.75
CA SER A 43 17.62 31.37 44.13
C SER A 43 17.10 31.31 42.72
N ALA A 44 18.00 31.32 41.77
CA ALA A 44 17.73 31.36 40.34
C ALA A 44 16.64 30.36 39.95
N SER A 45 15.46 30.91 39.65
CA SER A 45 14.36 30.17 39.03
C SER A 45 14.84 29.64 37.67
N ALA A 46 14.90 28.32 37.51
CA ALA A 46 15.15 27.73 36.22
C ALA A 46 13.98 28.12 35.29
N LYS A 47 14.15 29.17 34.52
CA LYS A 47 13.27 29.47 33.40
C LYS A 47 13.52 28.41 32.33
N LEU A 48 12.45 27.75 31.86
CA LEU A 48 12.51 27.08 30.56
C LEU A 48 13.12 28.07 29.57
N ALA A 49 14.28 27.72 29.02
CA ALA A 49 14.90 28.49 27.96
C ALA A 49 13.94 28.45 26.75
N THR A 50 13.21 29.53 26.54
CA THR A 50 12.51 29.77 25.30
C THR A 50 13.58 30.12 24.27
N THR A 51 14.21 29.10 23.71
CA THR A 51 15.04 29.28 22.52
C THR A 51 14.07 29.64 21.41
N THR A 52 14.04 30.92 21.05
CA THR A 52 13.43 31.35 19.79
C THR A 52 14.30 30.73 18.72
N VAL A 53 13.84 29.57 18.18
CA VAL A 53 14.40 29.06 16.95
C VAL A 53 14.04 30.09 15.90
N THR A 54 14.99 30.92 15.52
CA THR A 54 14.90 31.74 14.32
C THR A 54 14.99 30.75 13.19
N THR A 55 13.86 30.20 12.76
CA THR A 55 13.76 29.49 11.49
C THR A 55 14.03 30.54 10.42
N ASN A 56 15.22 30.52 9.84
CA ASN A 56 15.43 31.06 8.52
C ASN A 56 14.56 30.21 7.59
N GLN A 57 13.29 30.61 7.46
CA GLN A 57 12.37 30.10 6.47
C GLN A 57 12.86 30.51 5.11
N SER A 58 13.65 29.66 4.50
CA SER A 58 13.84 29.60 3.06
C SER A 58 13.96 28.14 2.64
N THR A 59 12.89 27.41 2.90
CA THR A 59 12.46 26.28 2.09
C THR A 59 10.96 26.42 1.97
N SER A 60 10.46 26.75 0.79
CA SER A 60 9.08 26.53 0.45
C SER A 60 8.79 25.06 0.77
N THR A 61 8.18 24.78 1.91
CA THR A 61 7.48 23.52 2.11
C THR A 61 6.41 23.53 1.02
N SER A 62 6.67 22.78 -0.05
CA SER A 62 5.65 22.57 -1.08
C SER A 62 4.43 22.04 -0.34
N ASP A 63 3.34 22.79 -0.37
CA ASP A 63 2.11 22.38 0.27
C ASP A 63 1.71 21.02 -0.31
N VAL A 64 1.37 20.06 0.55
CA VAL A 64 0.94 18.73 0.11
C VAL A 64 -0.20 18.81 -0.89
N SER A 65 -1.08 19.81 -0.77
CA SER A 65 -2.16 20.01 -1.74
C SER A 65 -1.62 20.34 -3.13
N SER A 66 -0.62 21.20 -3.24
CA SER A 66 -0.02 21.54 -4.54
C SER A 66 0.76 20.38 -5.15
N ILE A 67 1.43 19.56 -4.32
CA ILE A 67 2.09 18.33 -4.79
C ILE A 67 1.04 17.35 -5.30
N SER A 68 -0.05 17.18 -4.56
CA SER A 68 -1.13 16.27 -4.95
C SER A 68 -1.77 16.70 -6.27
N GLU A 69 -2.11 17.97 -6.44
CA GLU A 69 -2.65 18.53 -7.69
C GLU A 69 -1.72 18.29 -8.89
N GLN A 70 -0.41 18.34 -8.67
CA GLN A 70 0.58 18.08 -9.71
C GLN A 70 0.62 16.60 -10.12
N VAL A 71 0.50 15.68 -9.15
CA VAL A 71 0.70 14.23 -9.34
C VAL A 71 -0.60 13.52 -9.71
N LEU A 72 -1.75 13.96 -9.19
CA LEU A 72 -3.06 13.33 -9.44
C LEU A 72 -3.35 13.01 -10.92
N PRO A 73 -2.99 13.87 -11.89
CA PRO A 73 -3.20 13.55 -13.31
C PRO A 73 -2.41 12.35 -13.83
N SER A 74 -1.44 11.84 -13.06
CA SER A 74 -0.67 10.64 -13.40
C SER A 74 -1.13 9.39 -12.64
N ILE A 75 -2.13 9.51 -11.77
CA ILE A 75 -2.68 8.40 -11.00
C ILE A 75 -4.04 8.01 -11.56
N VAL A 76 -4.29 6.73 -11.64
CA VAL A 76 -5.56 6.17 -12.12
C VAL A 76 -6.11 5.16 -11.11
N ALA A 77 -7.42 4.97 -11.10
CA ALA A 77 -8.02 3.82 -10.47
C ALA A 77 -8.04 2.63 -11.46
N ILE A 78 -7.91 1.43 -10.92
CA ILE A 78 -7.97 0.18 -11.68
C ILE A 78 -9.06 -0.67 -11.07
N ASP A 79 -10.12 -0.93 -11.83
CA ASP A 79 -11.13 -1.92 -11.48
C ASP A 79 -10.82 -3.22 -12.22
N VAL A 80 -10.80 -4.31 -11.48
CA VAL A 80 -10.60 -5.66 -12.04
C VAL A 80 -11.80 -6.53 -11.74
N THR A 81 -12.10 -7.44 -12.69
CA THR A 81 -13.01 -8.56 -12.47
C THR A 81 -12.19 -9.84 -12.54
N ALA A 82 -12.30 -10.69 -11.53
CA ALA A 82 -11.64 -11.98 -11.50
C ALA A 82 -12.67 -13.09 -11.26
N GLN A 83 -12.44 -14.27 -11.81
CA GLN A 83 -13.26 -15.45 -11.56
C GLN A 83 -12.54 -16.35 -10.56
N THR A 84 -13.23 -16.66 -9.46
CA THR A 84 -12.76 -17.62 -8.48
C THR A 84 -13.61 -18.89 -8.58
N THR A 85 -12.96 -20.02 -8.86
CA THR A 85 -13.63 -21.32 -8.87
C THR A 85 -13.33 -22.04 -7.56
N THR A 86 -14.38 -22.24 -6.74
CA THR A 86 -14.28 -23.00 -5.49
C THR A 86 -14.84 -24.40 -5.73
N ASN A 87 -14.02 -25.43 -5.51
CA ASN A 87 -14.47 -26.81 -5.56
C ASN A 87 -15.21 -27.14 -4.26
N THR A 88 -16.52 -27.35 -4.37
CA THR A 88 -17.36 -27.80 -3.26
C THR A 88 -17.69 -29.29 -3.41
N PRO A 89 -18.12 -29.98 -2.33
CA PRO A 89 -18.60 -31.37 -2.43
C PRO A 89 -19.76 -31.58 -3.42
N PHE A 90 -20.42 -30.49 -3.83
CA PHE A 90 -21.55 -30.50 -4.78
C PHE A 90 -21.17 -30.06 -6.19
N GLY A 91 -19.87 -29.90 -6.48
CA GLY A 91 -19.33 -29.48 -7.78
C GLY A 91 -18.53 -28.19 -7.70
N ALA A 92 -17.88 -27.83 -8.81
CA ALA A 92 -17.16 -26.57 -8.96
C ALA A 92 -18.16 -25.41 -9.07
N GLN A 93 -18.02 -24.41 -8.20
CA GLN A 93 -18.81 -23.19 -8.21
C GLN A 93 -17.90 -22.03 -8.60
N THR A 94 -18.19 -21.38 -9.73
CA THR A 94 -17.46 -20.17 -10.15
C THR A 94 -18.23 -18.94 -9.69
N SER A 95 -17.54 -18.05 -9.01
CA SER A 95 -18.05 -16.73 -8.62
C SER A 95 -17.19 -15.64 -9.25
N GLU A 96 -17.82 -14.54 -9.66
CA GLU A 96 -17.11 -13.35 -10.09
C GLU A 96 -16.91 -12.44 -8.88
N GLY A 97 -15.67 -12.00 -8.69
CA GLY A 97 -15.27 -10.99 -7.72
C GLY A 97 -14.80 -9.73 -8.43
N THR A 98 -15.06 -8.57 -7.85
CA THR A 98 -14.52 -7.29 -8.31
C THR A 98 -13.54 -6.75 -7.29
N GLY A 99 -12.43 -6.19 -7.77
CA GLY A 99 -11.42 -5.51 -6.95
C GLY A 99 -11.16 -4.12 -7.49
N SER A 100 -10.77 -3.20 -6.60
CA SER A 100 -10.38 -1.84 -6.96
C SER A 100 -9.00 -1.56 -6.41
N ALA A 101 -8.13 -0.96 -7.22
CA ALA A 101 -6.75 -0.66 -6.91
C ALA A 101 -6.31 0.62 -7.62
N SER A 102 -5.01 0.88 -7.66
CA SER A 102 -4.43 2.06 -8.28
C SER A 102 -3.40 1.71 -9.34
N GLY A 103 -3.08 2.70 -10.19
CA GLY A 103 -2.00 2.62 -11.14
C GLY A 103 -1.35 3.98 -11.36
N ILE A 104 -0.14 3.96 -11.89
CA ILE A 104 0.68 5.12 -12.20
C ILE A 104 0.93 5.15 -13.70
N ILE A 105 0.58 6.23 -14.39
CA ILE A 105 0.89 6.43 -15.81
C ILE A 105 2.40 6.69 -15.92
N ILE A 106 3.15 5.71 -16.46
CA ILE A 106 4.62 5.76 -16.50
C ILE A 106 5.18 6.09 -17.88
N ALA A 107 4.45 5.78 -18.94
CA ALA A 107 4.92 6.04 -20.30
C ALA A 107 3.78 6.15 -21.32
N GLN A 108 4.09 6.80 -22.44
CA GLN A 108 3.27 6.80 -23.65
C GLN A 108 4.16 6.57 -24.87
N LYS A 109 3.77 5.64 -25.72
CA LYS A 109 4.48 5.31 -26.96
C LYS A 109 3.53 4.69 -27.98
N ASP A 110 3.64 5.07 -29.24
CA ASP A 110 2.92 4.46 -30.38
C ASP A 110 1.38 4.38 -30.16
N ASN A 111 0.80 5.50 -29.70
CA ASN A 111 -0.64 5.60 -29.35
C ASN A 111 -1.09 4.67 -28.22
N LYS A 112 -0.18 4.16 -27.43
CA LYS A 112 -0.39 3.35 -26.26
C LYS A 112 0.08 4.08 -25.01
N MET A 113 -0.64 3.88 -23.92
CA MET A 113 -0.29 4.35 -22.59
C MET A 113 0.01 3.14 -21.70
N TYR A 114 1.10 3.22 -20.96
CA TYR A 114 1.54 2.20 -20.04
C TYR A 114 1.34 2.67 -18.60
N ILE A 115 0.73 1.81 -17.81
CA ILE A 115 0.37 2.08 -16.42
C ILE A 115 1.02 0.99 -15.57
N ALA A 116 1.85 1.40 -14.61
CA ALA A 116 2.41 0.51 -13.59
C ALA A 116 1.38 0.25 -12.49
N THR A 117 1.33 -0.99 -12.01
CA THR A 117 0.52 -1.41 -10.86
C THR A 117 1.18 -2.63 -10.20
N ASN A 118 0.54 -3.25 -9.21
CA ASN A 118 1.02 -4.48 -8.62
C ASN A 118 0.53 -5.73 -9.39
N ASN A 119 1.31 -6.82 -9.32
CA ASN A 119 0.93 -8.10 -9.90
C ASN A 119 -0.35 -8.65 -9.27
N HIS A 120 -0.45 -8.64 -7.93
CA HIS A 120 -1.61 -9.16 -7.22
C HIS A 120 -2.92 -8.44 -7.58
N VAL A 121 -2.85 -7.21 -8.13
CA VAL A 121 -4.02 -6.46 -8.60
C VAL A 121 -4.61 -7.07 -9.87
N VAL A 122 -3.77 -7.53 -10.80
CA VAL A 122 -4.19 -8.02 -12.13
C VAL A 122 -4.13 -9.54 -12.26
N GLU A 123 -3.63 -10.22 -11.25
CA GLU A 123 -3.53 -11.68 -11.23
C GLU A 123 -4.92 -12.34 -11.31
N GLY A 124 -5.08 -13.25 -12.27
CA GLY A 124 -6.38 -13.92 -12.51
C GLY A 124 -7.51 -13.00 -13.02
N ALA A 125 -7.20 -11.74 -13.34
CA ALA A 125 -8.20 -10.81 -13.85
C ALA A 125 -8.71 -11.25 -15.24
N THR A 126 -10.03 -11.34 -15.39
CA THR A 126 -10.71 -11.58 -16.67
C THR A 126 -10.98 -10.27 -17.42
N SER A 127 -11.05 -9.15 -16.69
CA SER A 127 -11.13 -7.82 -17.27
C SER A 127 -10.42 -6.79 -16.40
N VAL A 128 -9.80 -5.79 -17.04
CA VAL A 128 -9.16 -4.65 -16.39
C VAL A 128 -9.75 -3.38 -16.99
N THR A 129 -10.22 -2.49 -16.14
CA THR A 129 -10.77 -1.19 -16.51
C THR A 129 -10.02 -0.08 -15.79
N ILE A 130 -9.52 0.88 -16.55
CA ILE A 130 -8.88 2.08 -16.01
C ILE A 130 -9.91 3.19 -15.88
N ILE A 131 -9.89 3.86 -14.73
CA ILE A 131 -10.73 5.01 -14.43
C ILE A 131 -9.80 6.21 -14.20
N PHE A 132 -9.98 7.24 -15.01
CA PHE A 132 -9.21 8.50 -14.91
C PHE A 132 -9.87 9.47 -13.93
N ASN A 133 -9.15 10.56 -13.58
CA ASN A 133 -9.67 11.57 -12.66
C ASN A 133 -10.89 12.35 -13.18
N ASP A 134 -11.16 12.30 -14.48
CA ASP A 134 -12.38 12.83 -15.09
C ASP A 134 -13.52 11.81 -15.15
N GLU A 135 -13.40 10.71 -14.38
CA GLU A 135 -14.32 9.58 -14.30
C GLU A 135 -14.49 8.80 -15.62
N SER A 136 -13.73 9.15 -16.66
CA SER A 136 -13.76 8.37 -17.90
C SER A 136 -13.16 6.98 -17.69
N LYS A 137 -13.78 5.98 -18.35
CA LYS A 137 -13.42 4.57 -18.21
C LYS A 137 -12.95 4.01 -19.55
N VAL A 138 -11.90 3.19 -19.50
CA VAL A 138 -11.40 2.48 -20.68
C VAL A 138 -10.90 1.10 -20.28
N SER A 139 -11.15 0.10 -21.14
CA SER A 139 -10.59 -1.24 -20.96
C SER A 139 -9.09 -1.22 -21.25
N ALA A 140 -8.35 -1.93 -20.43
CA ALA A 140 -6.91 -2.13 -20.56
C ALA A 140 -6.59 -3.62 -20.76
N THR A 141 -5.39 -3.90 -21.24
CA THR A 141 -4.81 -5.24 -21.33
C THR A 141 -3.60 -5.34 -20.43
N VAL A 142 -3.42 -6.49 -19.78
CA VAL A 142 -2.19 -6.76 -19.03
C VAL A 142 -1.07 -6.96 -20.03
N LYS A 143 -0.06 -6.11 -19.97
CA LYS A 143 1.09 -6.13 -20.87
C LYS A 143 2.16 -7.10 -20.43
N GLY A 144 2.38 -7.18 -19.12
CA GLY A 144 3.30 -8.10 -18.49
C GLY A 144 3.21 -8.02 -16.96
N THR A 145 3.67 -9.08 -16.30
CA THR A 145 3.66 -9.22 -14.83
C THR A 145 4.96 -9.82 -14.35
N ASP A 146 5.36 -9.44 -13.14
CA ASP A 146 6.41 -10.07 -12.36
C ASP A 146 5.89 -10.36 -10.95
N SER A 147 5.55 -11.63 -10.70
CA SER A 147 5.04 -12.09 -9.42
C SER A 147 6.09 -12.03 -8.31
N SER A 148 7.37 -12.15 -8.67
CA SER A 148 8.48 -12.17 -7.70
C SER A 148 8.69 -10.82 -7.02
N THR A 149 8.42 -9.72 -7.71
CA THR A 149 8.51 -8.36 -7.19
C THR A 149 7.17 -7.68 -6.98
N ASP A 150 6.07 -8.39 -7.27
CA ASP A 150 4.70 -7.87 -7.20
C ASP A 150 4.47 -6.66 -8.11
N LEU A 151 4.99 -6.69 -9.35
CA LEU A 151 4.85 -5.62 -10.32
C LEU A 151 4.09 -6.06 -11.57
N ALA A 152 3.34 -5.15 -12.16
CA ALA A 152 2.66 -5.37 -13.43
C ALA A 152 2.61 -4.08 -14.25
N VAL A 153 2.47 -4.23 -15.56
CA VAL A 153 2.18 -3.16 -16.49
C VAL A 153 0.88 -3.48 -17.21
N VAL A 154 -0.03 -2.51 -17.24
CA VAL A 154 -1.22 -2.56 -18.08
C VAL A 154 -1.12 -1.54 -19.21
N GLU A 155 -1.68 -1.88 -20.37
CA GLU A 155 -1.63 -1.10 -21.59
C GLU A 155 -3.02 -0.62 -21.97
N VAL A 156 -3.14 0.67 -22.29
CA VAL A 156 -4.35 1.32 -22.77
C VAL A 156 -4.14 1.84 -24.18
N ASP A 157 -5.06 1.55 -25.09
CA ASP A 157 -5.13 2.15 -26.41
C ASP A 157 -5.69 3.59 -26.31
N MET A 158 -4.82 4.56 -26.54
CA MET A 158 -5.17 5.98 -26.44
C MET A 158 -6.17 6.44 -27.51
N SER A 159 -6.39 5.68 -28.58
CA SER A 159 -7.43 6.00 -29.56
C SER A 159 -8.85 5.92 -28.98
N LYS A 160 -9.01 5.15 -27.89
CA LYS A 160 -10.28 4.98 -27.16
C LYS A 160 -10.56 6.09 -26.16
N LEU A 161 -9.59 6.98 -25.91
CA LEU A 161 -9.75 8.09 -24.97
C LEU A 161 -10.30 9.34 -25.68
N SER A 162 -11.13 10.09 -24.96
CA SER A 162 -11.56 11.41 -25.42
C SER A 162 -10.40 12.40 -25.45
N ASP A 163 -10.51 13.45 -26.27
CA ASP A 163 -9.50 14.51 -26.33
C ASP A 163 -9.40 15.29 -25.01
N SER A 164 -10.50 15.38 -24.23
CA SER A 164 -10.48 15.99 -22.91
C SER A 164 -9.66 15.16 -21.93
N THR A 165 -9.86 13.84 -21.88
CA THR A 165 -9.10 12.93 -21.04
C THR A 165 -7.61 12.98 -21.39
N LYS A 166 -7.26 12.92 -22.69
CA LYS A 166 -5.88 13.01 -23.15
C LYS A 166 -5.15 14.28 -22.73
N LYS A 167 -5.89 15.40 -22.62
CA LYS A 167 -5.33 16.69 -22.16
C LYS A 167 -5.10 16.73 -20.65
N ASN A 168 -5.86 15.97 -19.89
CA ASN A 168 -5.85 15.99 -18.43
C ASN A 168 -4.87 15.00 -17.82
N ILE A 169 -4.44 13.96 -18.58
CA ILE A 169 -3.48 12.97 -18.09
C ILE A 169 -2.04 13.48 -18.21
N LYS A 170 -1.18 13.03 -17.30
CA LYS A 170 0.25 13.30 -17.29
C LYS A 170 1.02 12.01 -17.07
N ILE A 171 2.24 11.95 -17.60
CA ILE A 171 3.19 10.90 -17.24
C ILE A 171 3.81 11.30 -15.90
N ALA A 172 3.92 10.36 -14.99
CA ALA A 172 4.52 10.58 -13.68
C ALA A 172 6.00 10.94 -13.79
N THR A 173 6.46 11.85 -12.96
CA THR A 173 7.88 12.15 -12.82
C THR A 173 8.49 11.11 -11.87
N ILE A 174 9.44 10.33 -12.37
CA ILE A 174 10.12 9.30 -11.58
C ILE A 174 11.29 9.91 -10.81
N GLY A 175 11.36 9.62 -9.53
CA GLY A 175 12.40 10.06 -8.61
C GLY A 175 13.43 8.95 -8.32
N ASP A 176 14.62 9.36 -7.88
CA ASP A 176 15.69 8.43 -7.52
C ASP A 176 15.51 7.95 -6.06
N SER A 177 14.89 6.78 -5.87
CA SER A 177 14.65 6.19 -4.54
C SER A 177 15.95 5.82 -3.79
N LYS A 178 17.10 5.69 -4.48
CA LYS A 178 18.39 5.46 -3.82
C LYS A 178 18.81 6.65 -2.96
N LYS A 179 18.41 7.87 -3.37
CA LYS A 179 18.71 9.13 -2.66
C LYS A 179 17.75 9.43 -1.51
N THR A 180 16.61 8.75 -1.45
CA THR A 180 15.63 8.91 -0.37
C THR A 180 16.27 8.58 0.98
N LYS A 181 15.94 9.36 2.01
CA LYS A 181 16.45 9.20 3.37
C LYS A 181 15.32 8.94 4.36
N VAL A 182 15.61 8.19 5.41
CA VAL A 182 14.71 8.03 6.55
C VAL A 182 14.43 9.39 7.16
N GLY A 183 13.16 9.66 7.48
CA GLY A 183 12.68 10.95 7.99
C GLY A 183 12.27 11.95 6.90
N GLU A 184 12.47 11.66 5.61
CA GLU A 184 11.90 12.48 4.53
C GLU A 184 10.39 12.27 4.43
N GLN A 185 9.67 13.34 4.05
CA GLN A 185 8.23 13.28 3.82
C GLN A 185 7.89 12.29 2.70
N ALA A 186 6.86 11.51 2.95
CA ALA A 186 6.27 10.56 2.01
C ALA A 186 4.78 10.84 1.86
N ILE A 187 4.32 10.93 0.63
CA ILE A 187 2.91 11.16 0.28
C ILE A 187 2.45 9.98 -0.53
N ALA A 188 1.55 9.17 0.01
CA ALA A 188 0.96 8.04 -0.70
C ALA A 188 -0.33 8.49 -1.39
N ILE A 189 -0.45 8.21 -2.68
CA ILE A 189 -1.56 8.61 -3.54
C ILE A 189 -2.11 7.37 -4.24
N GLY A 190 -3.42 7.16 -4.15
CA GLY A 190 -4.10 6.04 -4.80
C GLY A 190 -5.61 6.06 -4.53
N ASN A 191 -6.32 5.08 -5.10
CA ASN A 191 -7.78 4.95 -4.99
C ASN A 191 -8.15 4.00 -3.82
N ALA A 192 -7.95 4.47 -2.59
CA ALA A 192 -8.21 3.66 -1.41
C ALA A 192 -9.68 3.19 -1.36
N LEU A 193 -9.87 1.88 -1.24
CA LEU A 193 -11.18 1.23 -1.10
C LEU A 193 -12.18 1.52 -2.25
N GLY A 194 -11.71 2.03 -3.39
CA GLY A 194 -12.59 2.36 -4.53
C GLY A 194 -13.47 3.60 -4.34
N TYR A 195 -13.25 4.38 -3.28
CA TYR A 195 -14.02 5.61 -3.00
C TYR A 195 -13.50 6.86 -3.72
N GLY A 196 -12.61 6.69 -4.69
CA GLY A 196 -11.92 7.78 -5.37
C GLY A 196 -10.49 7.98 -4.86
N THR A 197 -9.74 8.80 -5.57
CA THR A 197 -8.33 9.03 -5.25
C THR A 197 -8.19 9.69 -3.87
N SER A 198 -7.38 9.10 -3.02
CA SER A 198 -7.04 9.58 -1.69
C SER A 198 -5.55 9.87 -1.57
N VAL A 199 -5.22 10.78 -0.66
CA VAL A 199 -3.85 11.19 -0.34
C VAL A 199 -3.63 10.98 1.14
N THR A 200 -2.59 10.23 1.49
CA THR A 200 -2.14 10.08 2.88
C THR A 200 -0.70 10.56 3.01
N VAL A 201 -0.36 11.15 4.14
CA VAL A 201 0.94 11.77 4.38
C VAL A 201 1.59 11.13 5.58
N GLY A 202 2.87 10.87 5.46
CA GLY A 202 3.73 10.38 6.51
C GLY A 202 5.19 10.66 6.17
N TYR A 203 6.05 9.78 6.64
CA TYR A 203 7.50 9.87 6.47
C TYR A 203 8.08 8.52 6.06
N ILE A 204 9.27 8.54 5.51
CA ILE A 204 10.03 7.32 5.27
C ILE A 204 10.53 6.82 6.63
N SER A 205 9.98 5.71 7.10
CA SER A 205 10.30 5.10 8.39
C SER A 205 11.55 4.23 8.34
N ALA A 206 11.75 3.50 7.23
CA ALA A 206 12.93 2.68 6.98
C ALA A 206 13.14 2.44 5.48
N LYS A 207 14.34 1.96 5.13
CA LYS A 207 14.71 1.54 3.77
C LYS A 207 15.27 0.12 3.81
N ASP A 208 15.31 -0.49 2.65
CA ASP A 208 15.92 -1.82 2.46
C ASP A 208 15.35 -2.88 3.43
N ARG A 209 14.04 -2.80 3.73
CA ARG A 209 13.35 -3.81 4.53
C ARG A 209 13.10 -5.04 3.67
N GLU A 210 13.71 -6.14 4.07
CA GLU A 210 13.43 -7.46 3.52
C GLU A 210 12.24 -8.04 4.27
N ILE A 211 11.19 -8.40 3.54
CA ILE A 211 10.00 -9.07 4.08
C ILE A 211 9.94 -10.41 3.40
N ASP A 212 9.93 -11.46 4.21
CA ASP A 212 9.71 -12.83 3.75
C ASP A 212 8.22 -12.98 3.41
N ALA A 213 7.87 -12.82 2.14
CA ALA A 213 6.54 -13.16 1.65
C ALA A 213 6.58 -14.61 1.14
N GLU A 214 5.62 -15.43 1.54
CA GLU A 214 5.58 -16.89 1.30
C GLU A 214 5.76 -17.28 -0.19
N ASP A 215 5.47 -16.38 -1.15
CA ASP A 215 5.55 -16.64 -2.59
C ASP A 215 6.39 -15.61 -3.37
N SER A 216 7.21 -14.79 -2.73
CA SER A 216 7.98 -13.75 -3.41
C SER A 216 9.46 -13.86 -3.08
N ALA A 217 10.31 -13.54 -4.05
CA ALA A 217 11.73 -13.30 -3.77
C ALA A 217 11.85 -12.19 -2.72
N SER A 218 12.86 -12.27 -1.86
CA SER A 218 13.15 -11.22 -0.86
C SER A 218 13.32 -9.87 -1.58
N VAL A 219 12.29 -9.03 -1.52
CA VAL A 219 12.29 -7.69 -2.13
C VAL A 219 12.61 -6.65 -1.07
N LYS A 220 13.58 -5.79 -1.35
CA LYS A 220 13.91 -4.66 -0.49
C LYS A 220 12.88 -3.56 -0.65
N LEU A 221 12.14 -3.25 0.41
CA LEU A 221 11.04 -2.30 0.41
C LEU A 221 11.40 -1.00 1.16
N ILE A 222 10.71 0.07 0.80
CA ILE A 222 10.61 1.29 1.61
C ILE A 222 9.46 1.12 2.59
N GLN A 223 9.72 1.39 3.87
CA GLN A 223 8.69 1.46 4.92
C GLN A 223 8.29 2.91 5.16
N THR A 224 7.00 3.16 5.31
CA THR A 224 6.41 4.47 5.63
C THR A 224 5.29 4.34 6.66
N ASP A 225 5.04 5.40 7.42
CA ASP A 225 3.87 5.53 8.29
C ASP A 225 2.68 6.24 7.59
N ALA A 226 2.87 6.68 6.34
CA ALA A 226 1.73 7.04 5.48
C ALA A 226 0.80 5.83 5.34
N ALA A 227 -0.50 6.02 5.52
CA ALA A 227 -1.45 4.91 5.50
C ALA A 227 -1.51 4.24 4.12
N ILE A 228 -1.06 2.99 4.05
CA ILE A 228 -1.18 2.09 2.89
C ILE A 228 -2.25 1.07 3.20
N ASN A 229 -3.35 1.09 2.45
CA ASN A 229 -4.52 0.25 2.63
C ASN A 229 -4.90 -0.43 1.30
N PRO A 230 -5.72 -1.48 1.31
CA PRO A 230 -6.33 -2.02 0.10
C PRO A 230 -6.95 -0.91 -0.75
N GLY A 231 -6.68 -0.92 -2.06
CA GLY A 231 -7.09 0.10 -3.02
C GLY A 231 -5.99 1.09 -3.38
N ASN A 232 -5.08 1.51 -2.50
CA ASN A 232 -3.93 2.31 -2.94
C ASN A 232 -2.70 1.46 -3.35
N SER A 233 -2.81 0.11 -3.35
CA SER A 233 -1.87 -0.79 -4.04
C SER A 233 -1.74 -0.41 -5.52
N GLY A 234 -0.51 -0.38 -6.03
CA GLY A 234 -0.18 0.06 -7.39
C GLY A 234 -0.14 1.57 -7.56
N GLY A 235 -0.58 2.35 -6.57
CA GLY A 235 -0.46 3.80 -6.54
C GLY A 235 0.94 4.28 -6.16
N ALA A 236 1.13 5.59 -6.16
CA ALA A 236 2.43 6.22 -5.98
C ALA A 236 2.75 6.53 -4.51
N LEU A 237 3.99 6.30 -4.10
CA LEU A 237 4.63 6.98 -2.98
C LEU A 237 5.51 8.09 -3.56
N VAL A 238 5.22 9.35 -3.24
CA VAL A 238 5.93 10.50 -3.79
C VAL A 238 6.67 11.28 -2.70
N ASN A 239 7.76 11.93 -3.09
CA ASN A 239 8.52 12.82 -2.21
C ASN A 239 7.93 14.24 -2.21
N SER A 240 8.54 15.14 -1.44
CA SER A 240 8.16 16.57 -1.34
C SER A 240 8.29 17.39 -2.62
N LYS A 241 8.83 16.81 -3.71
CA LYS A 241 8.91 17.43 -5.02
C LYS A 241 7.86 16.92 -6.02
N GLY A 242 7.01 15.96 -5.59
CA GLY A 242 6.05 15.29 -6.46
C GLY A 242 6.67 14.23 -7.37
N GLU A 243 7.88 13.76 -7.07
CA GLU A 243 8.55 12.68 -7.80
C GLU A 243 8.14 11.32 -7.19
N VAL A 244 7.77 10.36 -8.02
CA VAL A 244 7.42 8.99 -7.59
C VAL A 244 8.70 8.26 -7.19
N ILE A 245 8.83 7.92 -5.92
CA ILE A 245 9.99 7.21 -5.35
C ILE A 245 9.73 5.72 -5.14
N ALA A 246 8.44 5.31 -5.05
CA ALA A 246 8.08 3.90 -4.91
C ALA A 246 6.63 3.65 -5.35
N ILE A 247 6.29 2.37 -5.53
CA ILE A 247 4.94 1.88 -5.82
C ILE A 247 4.37 1.26 -4.54
N ASN A 248 3.23 1.76 -4.07
CA ASN A 248 2.57 1.27 -2.86
C ASN A 248 2.12 -0.19 -3.04
N SER A 249 2.29 -1.02 -2.00
CA SER A 249 1.77 -2.39 -2.01
C SER A 249 1.20 -2.74 -0.63
N SER A 250 -0.10 -3.05 -0.58
CA SER A 250 -0.75 -3.53 0.63
C SER A 250 -0.49 -5.02 0.90
N LYS A 251 0.01 -5.78 -0.09
CA LYS A 251 0.38 -7.19 0.05
C LYS A 251 1.40 -7.43 1.17
N PHE A 252 2.32 -6.47 1.37
CA PHE A 252 3.37 -6.56 2.37
C PHE A 252 2.99 -5.95 3.72
N ALA A 253 1.80 -5.35 3.85
CA ALA A 253 1.30 -4.82 5.11
C ALA A 253 0.72 -5.96 5.97
N SER A 254 1.04 -5.96 7.26
CA SER A 254 0.39 -6.87 8.21
C SER A 254 -0.92 -6.25 8.70
N GLU A 255 -2.02 -6.99 8.64
CA GLU A 255 -3.32 -6.55 9.18
C GLU A 255 -3.27 -6.32 10.71
N GLU A 256 -2.28 -6.91 11.39
CA GLU A 256 -2.15 -6.85 12.85
C GLU A 256 -1.34 -5.62 13.33
N VAL A 257 -0.70 -4.87 12.42
CA VAL A 257 0.23 -3.79 12.80
C VAL A 257 -0.14 -2.48 12.09
N GLU A 258 -0.75 -1.58 12.82
CA GLU A 258 -1.05 -0.23 12.33
C GLU A 258 0.23 0.63 12.20
N GLY A 259 0.25 1.54 11.22
CA GLY A 259 1.34 2.50 11.03
C GLY A 259 2.58 1.94 10.33
N MET A 260 2.50 0.76 9.71
CA MET A 260 3.56 0.21 8.85
C MET A 260 3.04 -0.04 7.44
N GLY A 261 3.28 0.90 6.55
CA GLY A 261 3.05 0.75 5.12
C GLY A 261 4.34 0.39 4.38
N PHE A 262 4.21 -0.28 3.24
CA PHE A 262 5.34 -0.70 2.41
C PHE A 262 5.14 -0.29 0.96
N ALA A 263 6.26 0.02 0.30
CA ALA A 263 6.27 0.37 -1.11
C ALA A 263 7.53 -0.17 -1.80
N ILE A 264 7.40 -0.57 -3.06
CA ILE A 264 8.48 -1.11 -3.89
C ILE A 264 9.28 0.08 -4.44
N PRO A 265 10.59 0.22 -4.12
CA PRO A 265 11.39 1.36 -4.56
C PRO A 265 11.46 1.46 -6.09
N MET A 266 11.40 2.67 -6.66
CA MET A 266 11.54 2.87 -8.11
C MET A 266 12.88 2.37 -8.65
N ALA A 267 13.96 2.40 -7.87
CA ALA A 267 15.25 1.82 -8.27
C ALA A 267 15.19 0.31 -8.53
N THR A 268 14.25 -0.40 -7.92
CA THR A 268 13.95 -1.81 -8.18
C THR A 268 12.90 -1.95 -9.28
N ALA A 269 11.85 -1.12 -9.23
CA ALA A 269 10.70 -1.23 -10.13
C ALA A 269 11.02 -0.80 -11.57
N GLU A 270 11.77 0.28 -11.77
CA GLU A 270 12.00 0.88 -13.08
C GLU A 270 12.55 -0.11 -14.13
N PRO A 271 13.66 -0.87 -13.88
CA PRO A 271 14.18 -1.81 -14.86
C PRO A 271 13.20 -2.93 -15.20
N ILE A 272 12.43 -3.40 -14.21
CA ILE A 272 11.41 -4.45 -14.39
C ILE A 272 10.25 -3.90 -15.23
N LEU A 273 9.74 -2.72 -14.90
CA LEU A 273 8.67 -2.08 -15.66
C LEU A 273 9.06 -1.81 -17.10
N GLU A 274 10.33 -1.41 -17.38
CA GLU A 274 10.85 -1.25 -18.73
C GLU A 274 10.86 -2.59 -19.49
N GLU A 275 11.25 -3.68 -18.85
CA GLU A 275 11.21 -5.02 -19.43
C GLU A 275 9.77 -5.42 -19.75
N LEU A 276 8.84 -5.28 -18.78
CA LEU A 276 7.43 -5.61 -18.96
C LEU A 276 6.76 -4.80 -20.08
N MET A 277 7.06 -3.50 -20.19
CA MET A 277 6.56 -2.66 -21.31
C MET A 277 7.03 -3.15 -22.68
N ASN A 278 8.24 -3.67 -22.77
CA ASN A 278 8.85 -4.12 -24.01
C ASN A 278 8.62 -5.60 -24.31
N GLN A 279 7.97 -6.35 -23.41
CA GLN A 279 7.61 -7.74 -23.68
C GLN A 279 6.81 -7.87 -24.98
N LYS A 280 7.29 -8.75 -25.85
CA LYS A 280 6.56 -9.10 -27.06
C LYS A 280 5.58 -10.21 -26.72
N GLU A 281 4.33 -10.00 -27.06
CA GLU A 281 3.33 -11.06 -26.97
C GLU A 281 3.74 -12.20 -27.90
N VAL A 282 3.99 -13.38 -27.33
CA VAL A 282 4.24 -14.58 -28.12
C VAL A 282 2.89 -15.20 -28.43
N ALA A 283 2.54 -15.20 -29.72
CA ALA A 283 1.28 -15.82 -30.16
C ALA A 283 1.18 -17.24 -29.61
N ALA A 284 -0.02 -17.67 -29.21
CA ALA A 284 -0.26 -18.94 -28.52
C ALA A 284 0.33 -20.16 -29.25
N ASN A 285 0.35 -20.13 -30.57
CA ASN A 285 0.95 -21.18 -31.43
C ASN A 285 2.50 -21.17 -31.42
N ASN A 286 3.13 -20.13 -30.92
CA ASN A 286 4.58 -19.96 -30.81
C ASN A 286 5.07 -20.06 -29.38
N GLN A 287 4.18 -20.23 -28.41
CA GLN A 287 4.54 -20.42 -27.02
C GLN A 287 5.19 -21.80 -26.84
N ALA A 288 6.38 -21.81 -26.25
CA ALA A 288 7.00 -23.06 -25.84
C ALA A 288 6.26 -23.60 -24.62
N TYR A 289 5.94 -24.89 -24.64
CA TYR A 289 5.37 -25.57 -23.50
C TYR A 289 6.12 -26.88 -23.22
N LEU A 290 6.23 -27.25 -21.96
CA LEU A 290 6.90 -28.47 -21.57
C LEU A 290 5.97 -29.68 -21.68
N GLY A 291 4.69 -29.48 -21.48
CA GLY A 291 3.65 -30.50 -21.53
C GLY A 291 3.61 -31.38 -20.28
N ILE A 292 3.74 -30.76 -19.13
CA ILE A 292 3.58 -31.40 -17.82
C ILE A 292 2.43 -30.72 -17.06
N THR A 293 1.74 -31.50 -16.24
CA THR A 293 0.88 -31.03 -15.18
C THR A 293 1.56 -31.36 -13.86
N GLY A 294 1.73 -30.35 -13.00
CA GLY A 294 2.46 -30.53 -11.74
C GLY A 294 1.81 -29.75 -10.60
N ARG A 295 2.29 -30.01 -9.40
CA ARG A 295 1.98 -29.28 -8.18
C ARG A 295 3.25 -28.95 -7.43
N ASP A 296 3.31 -27.80 -6.83
CA ASP A 296 4.42 -27.42 -5.96
C ASP A 296 4.41 -28.29 -4.70
N VAL A 297 5.59 -28.80 -4.36
CA VAL A 297 5.84 -29.47 -3.09
C VAL A 297 6.44 -28.42 -2.15
N THR A 298 5.58 -27.88 -1.30
CA THR A 298 5.98 -26.89 -0.30
C THR A 298 6.74 -27.54 0.86
N SER A 299 7.37 -26.72 1.73
CA SER A 299 8.04 -27.20 2.94
C SER A 299 7.10 -27.98 3.88
N GLU A 300 5.80 -27.67 3.88
CA GLU A 300 4.81 -28.42 4.66
C GLU A 300 4.58 -29.83 4.11
N TYR A 301 4.51 -29.97 2.78
CA TYR A 301 4.42 -31.27 2.12
C TYR A 301 5.68 -32.10 2.32
N GLU A 302 6.86 -31.48 2.27
CA GLU A 302 8.12 -32.13 2.57
C GLU A 302 8.12 -32.71 3.99
N GLN A 303 7.72 -31.90 4.98
CA GLN A 303 7.67 -32.33 6.39
C GLN A 303 6.61 -33.40 6.65
N ALA A 304 5.46 -33.32 5.98
CA ALA A 304 4.35 -34.26 6.17
C ALA A 304 4.57 -35.60 5.47
N TYR A 305 5.20 -35.62 4.30
CA TYR A 305 5.26 -36.79 3.43
C TYR A 305 6.68 -37.22 3.07
N GLY A 306 7.72 -36.47 3.46
CA GLY A 306 9.11 -36.80 3.14
C GLY A 306 9.45 -36.68 1.65
N ILE A 307 8.68 -35.90 0.89
CA ILE A 307 8.91 -35.65 -0.53
C ILE A 307 9.73 -34.36 -0.62
N PRO A 308 10.91 -34.35 -1.31
CA PRO A 308 11.73 -33.14 -1.41
C PRO A 308 10.98 -32.00 -2.10
N GLN A 309 11.27 -30.77 -1.67
CA GLN A 309 10.69 -29.55 -2.28
C GLN A 309 10.99 -29.50 -3.78
N GLY A 310 10.02 -29.00 -4.53
CA GLY A 310 10.10 -28.90 -5.99
C GLY A 310 8.73 -29.05 -6.64
N ILE A 311 8.71 -29.45 -7.89
CA ILE A 311 7.48 -29.69 -8.62
C ILE A 311 7.22 -31.19 -8.71
N TYR A 312 6.13 -31.67 -8.11
CA TYR A 312 5.63 -33.02 -8.33
C TYR A 312 4.87 -33.08 -9.66
N ILE A 313 5.41 -33.82 -10.62
CA ILE A 313 4.75 -34.00 -11.93
C ILE A 313 3.69 -35.07 -11.78
N SER A 314 2.41 -34.68 -11.95
CA SER A 314 1.28 -35.60 -11.88
C SER A 314 0.89 -36.20 -13.24
N GLU A 315 1.22 -35.52 -14.35
CA GLU A 315 0.89 -35.95 -15.70
C GLU A 315 1.90 -35.37 -16.69
N VAL A 316 2.20 -36.17 -17.73
CA VAL A 316 2.95 -35.74 -18.91
C VAL A 316 2.03 -35.86 -20.11
N SER A 317 1.83 -34.78 -20.83
CA SER A 317 0.94 -34.74 -22.02
C SER A 317 1.55 -35.51 -23.17
N ALA A 318 0.76 -36.39 -23.78
CA ALA A 318 1.20 -37.20 -24.92
C ALA A 318 1.65 -36.30 -26.10
N GLY A 319 2.76 -36.64 -26.74
CA GLY A 319 3.36 -35.88 -27.84
C GLY A 319 4.11 -34.61 -27.40
N SER A 320 4.22 -34.34 -26.09
CA SER A 320 4.89 -33.17 -25.57
C SER A 320 6.43 -33.32 -25.58
N PRO A 321 7.17 -32.20 -25.42
CA PRO A 321 8.62 -32.24 -25.21
C PRO A 321 9.04 -33.06 -23.99
N ALA A 322 8.24 -33.07 -22.94
CA ALA A 322 8.54 -33.80 -21.70
C ALA A 322 8.36 -35.31 -21.82
N GLU A 323 7.64 -35.82 -22.84
CA GLU A 323 7.47 -37.25 -23.10
C GLU A 323 8.68 -37.84 -23.82
N LYS A 324 9.48 -37.02 -24.52
CA LYS A 324 10.66 -37.44 -25.30
C LYS A 324 11.90 -37.54 -24.47
#